data_74def41dcae89d05004a543281b5bfd2
#
_entry.id   74def41dcae89d05004a543281b5bfd2
#
_cell.length_a   1.000
_cell.length_b   1.000
_cell.length_c   1.000
_cell.angle_alpha   90.00
_cell.angle_beta   90.00
_cell.angle_gamma   90.00
#
_symmetry.space_group_name_H-M   'P 1'
#
loop_
_entity.id
_entity.type
_entity.pdbx_description
1 polymer ?
#
loop_
_entity_poly.entity_id
_entity_poly.type
_entity_poly.pdbx_seq_one_letter_code
_entity_poly.pdbx_strand_id
1 'polypeptide(L)'
;LSDPLRPDAPRTLRRLRAAGITRLVMLTGDRPAPAEQVGTVLGLDEVAARQSPADKVARVRAERQRAVTAMVGDGVNDAPALAAADVGIAMGARGSTASSEAADIVLTADRLDRLADAKLIARRSRRIAVQSAVAGMGLSLLAMGFAAAGLLPPAAGALLQEGIDLAVILNALRALRTDSPTPALSRDAEAMVRRFAGEHDRMRDDLSILRDTAQQISAGDRTGALRTLQSADDFLRDTLLPHEDAEDSALYPALAGPLGSPEA
;
A
#
# COMPACT_ATOMS: atom_id res chain seq x y z
N LEU A 1 -21.18 11.14 -14.84
CA LEU A 1 -20.79 10.09 -13.89
C LEU A 1 -19.40 10.45 -13.41
N SER A 2 -19.26 10.85 -12.16
CA SER A 2 -17.97 11.10 -11.51
C SER A 2 -17.54 9.76 -10.93
N ASP A 3 -16.36 9.29 -11.34
CA ASP A 3 -15.75 8.10 -10.76
C ASP A 3 -15.30 8.44 -9.33
N PRO A 4 -15.75 7.71 -8.30
CA PRO A 4 -15.42 8.05 -6.92
C PRO A 4 -13.93 7.84 -6.65
N LEU A 5 -13.35 8.76 -5.88
CA LEU A 5 -11.99 8.62 -5.38
C LEU A 5 -11.84 7.32 -4.58
N ARG A 6 -10.74 6.60 -4.79
CA ARG A 6 -10.42 5.41 -4.00
C ARG A 6 -10.29 5.80 -2.52
N PRO A 7 -10.98 5.13 -1.60
CA PRO A 7 -10.95 5.51 -0.17
C PRO A 7 -9.55 5.41 0.46
N ASP A 8 -8.71 4.51 -0.06
CA ASP A 8 -7.35 4.27 0.42
C ASP A 8 -6.29 5.25 -0.13
N ALA A 9 -6.63 6.05 -1.16
CA ALA A 9 -5.67 6.90 -1.85
C ALA A 9 -5.04 7.98 -0.94
N PRO A 10 -5.77 8.77 -0.15
CA PRO A 10 -5.17 9.82 0.67
C PRO A 10 -4.17 9.25 1.70
N ARG A 11 -4.53 8.13 2.34
CA ARG A 11 -3.67 7.44 3.30
C ARG A 11 -2.41 6.89 2.62
N THR A 12 -2.57 6.28 1.45
CA THR A 12 -1.44 5.71 0.70
C THR A 12 -0.44 6.76 0.29
N LEU A 13 -0.90 7.89 -0.23
CA LEU A 13 -0.01 8.98 -0.66
C LEU A 13 0.77 9.57 0.52
N ARG A 14 0.14 9.74 1.70
CA ARG A 14 0.85 10.13 2.92
C ARG A 14 1.93 9.10 3.30
N ARG A 15 1.63 7.80 3.25
CA ARG A 15 2.60 6.73 3.52
C ARG A 15 3.76 6.72 2.51
N LEU A 16 3.49 6.99 1.23
CA LEU A 16 4.54 7.12 0.22
C LEU A 16 5.45 8.30 0.49
N ARG A 17 4.90 9.46 0.87
CA ARG A 17 5.71 10.62 1.29
C ARG A 17 6.56 10.30 2.53
N ALA A 18 5.97 9.67 3.54
CA ALA A 18 6.72 9.20 4.73
C ALA A 18 7.80 8.18 4.38
N ALA A 19 7.60 7.35 3.35
CA ALA A 19 8.60 6.44 2.81
C ALA A 19 9.67 7.13 1.95
N GLY A 20 9.63 8.48 1.83
CA GLY A 20 10.63 9.29 1.14
C GLY A 20 10.38 9.46 -0.37
N ILE A 21 9.13 9.37 -0.81
CA ILE A 21 8.73 9.84 -2.14
C ILE A 21 8.52 11.35 -2.05
N THR A 22 9.34 12.12 -2.75
CA THR A 22 9.36 13.58 -2.67
C THR A 22 8.41 14.25 -3.64
N ARG A 23 8.03 13.55 -4.74
CA ARG A 23 7.19 14.10 -5.79
C ARG A 23 6.16 13.07 -6.24
N LEU A 24 4.90 13.47 -6.29
CA LEU A 24 3.75 12.68 -6.70
C LEU A 24 3.04 13.41 -7.85
N VAL A 25 3.02 12.78 -9.02
CA VAL A 25 2.43 13.33 -10.24
C VAL A 25 1.31 12.41 -10.71
N MET A 26 0.16 12.98 -11.05
CA MET A 26 -0.95 12.25 -11.67
C MET A 26 -0.94 12.47 -13.18
N LEU A 27 -0.97 11.36 -13.93
CA LEU A 27 -1.10 11.36 -15.38
C LEU A 27 -2.46 10.76 -15.75
N THR A 28 -3.35 11.57 -16.31
CA THR A 28 -4.70 11.10 -16.66
C THR A 28 -5.13 11.55 -18.05
N GLY A 29 -5.93 10.72 -18.73
CA GLY A 29 -6.61 11.08 -19.97
C GLY A 29 -7.82 11.99 -19.77
N ASP A 30 -8.26 12.19 -18.52
CA ASP A 30 -9.45 12.93 -18.16
C ASP A 30 -9.33 14.44 -18.42
N ARG A 31 -10.47 15.14 -18.27
CA ARG A 31 -10.53 16.59 -18.39
C ARG A 31 -9.82 17.27 -17.23
N PRO A 32 -9.24 18.49 -17.43
CA PRO A 32 -8.47 19.17 -16.40
C PRO A 32 -9.26 19.44 -15.12
N ALA A 33 -10.48 19.95 -15.20
CA ALA A 33 -11.23 20.37 -14.02
C ALA A 33 -11.48 19.25 -12.98
N PRO A 34 -11.94 18.03 -13.34
CA PRO A 34 -12.05 16.94 -12.38
C PRO A 34 -10.67 16.47 -11.88
N ALA A 35 -9.67 16.42 -12.77
CA ALA A 35 -8.34 15.97 -12.42
C ALA A 35 -7.64 16.90 -11.40
N GLU A 36 -7.77 18.22 -11.59
CA GLU A 36 -7.23 19.23 -10.67
C GLU A 36 -7.88 19.19 -9.29
N GLN A 37 -9.22 18.96 -9.25
CA GLN A 37 -9.93 18.77 -7.98
C GLN A 37 -9.39 17.58 -7.21
N VAL A 38 -9.24 16.43 -7.88
CA VAL A 38 -8.64 15.22 -7.30
C VAL A 38 -7.22 15.49 -6.84
N GLY A 39 -6.40 16.16 -7.65
CA GLY A 39 -5.03 16.51 -7.31
C GLY A 39 -4.92 17.37 -6.06
N THR A 40 -5.82 18.35 -5.93
CA THR A 40 -5.89 19.24 -4.75
C THR A 40 -6.27 18.46 -3.49
N VAL A 41 -7.31 17.64 -3.56
CA VAL A 41 -7.78 16.81 -2.42
C VAL A 41 -6.70 15.83 -1.96
N LEU A 42 -5.97 15.25 -2.92
CA LEU A 42 -4.91 14.27 -2.63
C LEU A 42 -3.55 14.91 -2.31
N GLY A 43 -3.40 16.22 -2.42
CA GLY A 43 -2.14 16.92 -2.19
C GLY A 43 -1.04 16.49 -3.15
N LEU A 44 -1.37 16.33 -4.45
CA LEU A 44 -0.39 15.99 -5.48
C LEU A 44 0.45 17.21 -5.86
N ASP A 45 1.70 16.96 -6.27
CA ASP A 45 2.62 18.03 -6.66
C ASP A 45 2.34 18.55 -8.06
N GLU A 46 1.74 17.69 -8.92
CA GLU A 46 1.38 18.04 -10.28
C GLU A 46 0.28 17.12 -10.82
N VAL A 47 -0.57 17.68 -11.67
CA VAL A 47 -1.62 16.96 -12.40
C VAL A 47 -1.46 17.25 -13.88
N ALA A 48 -1.18 16.22 -14.67
CA ALA A 48 -1.17 16.29 -16.14
C ALA A 48 -2.43 15.61 -16.68
N ALA A 49 -3.39 16.43 -17.08
CA ALA A 49 -4.67 16.00 -17.65
C ALA A 49 -4.59 15.87 -19.18
N ARG A 50 -5.58 15.23 -19.80
CA ARG A 50 -5.70 14.99 -21.26
C ARG A 50 -4.47 14.31 -21.87
N GLN A 51 -3.82 13.44 -21.12
CA GLN A 51 -2.63 12.75 -21.60
C GLN A 51 -3.00 11.56 -22.50
N SER A 52 -2.49 11.56 -23.72
CA SER A 52 -2.48 10.36 -24.56
C SER A 52 -1.44 9.36 -24.04
N PRO A 53 -1.48 8.09 -24.46
CA PRO A 53 -0.45 7.11 -24.10
C PRO A 53 0.98 7.57 -24.46
N ALA A 54 1.16 8.25 -25.58
CA ALA A 54 2.44 8.80 -26.00
C ALA A 54 2.91 9.95 -25.09
N ASP A 55 1.98 10.82 -24.66
CA ASP A 55 2.29 11.91 -23.74
C ASP A 55 2.70 11.38 -22.36
N LYS A 56 2.03 10.33 -21.87
CA LYS A 56 2.41 9.65 -20.62
C LYS A 56 3.85 9.14 -20.70
N VAL A 57 4.24 8.48 -21.80
CA VAL A 57 5.62 8.01 -22.00
C VAL A 57 6.61 9.18 -22.01
N ALA A 58 6.30 10.25 -22.73
CA ALA A 58 7.17 11.44 -22.79
C ALA A 58 7.33 12.06 -21.41
N ARG A 59 6.25 12.13 -20.63
CA ARG A 59 6.26 12.66 -19.26
C ARG A 59 7.08 11.81 -18.32
N VAL A 60 6.91 10.50 -18.33
CA VAL A 60 7.71 9.58 -17.52
C VAL A 60 9.19 9.72 -17.84
N ARG A 61 9.57 9.80 -19.10
CA ARG A 61 10.96 10.02 -19.51
C ARG A 61 11.52 11.35 -19.02
N ALA A 62 10.70 12.41 -19.01
CA ALA A 62 11.12 13.71 -18.47
C ALA A 62 11.35 13.68 -16.96
N GLU A 63 10.49 12.98 -16.20
CA GLU A 63 10.68 12.81 -14.75
C GLU A 63 11.94 11.96 -14.45
N ARG A 64 12.21 10.91 -15.21
CA ARG A 64 13.44 10.08 -15.08
C ARG A 64 14.73 10.89 -15.20
N GLN A 65 14.75 11.94 -15.97
CA GLN A 65 15.92 12.82 -16.07
C GLN A 65 16.16 13.65 -14.81
N ARG A 66 15.13 13.78 -13.96
CA ARG A 66 15.19 14.54 -12.71
C ARG A 66 15.52 13.68 -11.51
N ALA A 67 14.90 12.48 -11.46
CA ALA A 67 15.07 11.54 -10.34
C ALA A 67 14.64 10.13 -10.75
N VAL A 68 15.01 9.13 -9.93
CA VAL A 68 14.51 7.76 -10.06
C VAL A 68 12.99 7.77 -9.96
N THR A 69 12.33 7.33 -11.02
CA THR A 69 10.90 7.49 -11.24
C THR A 69 10.21 6.13 -11.28
N ALA A 70 9.17 5.97 -10.45
CA ALA A 70 8.25 4.86 -10.53
C ALA A 70 6.96 5.29 -11.25
N MET A 71 6.47 4.44 -12.16
CA MET A 71 5.16 4.59 -12.79
C MET A 71 4.22 3.51 -12.26
N VAL A 72 3.03 3.91 -11.86
CA VAL A 72 1.96 3.01 -11.43
C VAL A 72 0.80 3.12 -12.40
N GLY A 73 0.33 2.01 -12.93
CA GLY A 73 -0.79 1.95 -13.85
C GLY A 73 -1.57 0.65 -13.72
N ASP A 74 -2.81 0.66 -14.15
CA ASP A 74 -3.75 -0.48 -14.05
C ASP A 74 -4.18 -1.02 -15.41
N GLY A 75 -3.92 -0.30 -16.49
CA GLY A 75 -4.44 -0.55 -17.82
C GLY A 75 -3.40 -0.96 -18.87
N VAL A 76 -3.90 -1.65 -19.90
CA VAL A 76 -3.12 -2.02 -21.10
C VAL A 76 -2.52 -0.76 -21.77
N ASN A 77 -3.22 0.36 -21.70
CA ASN A 77 -2.78 1.63 -22.28
C ASN A 77 -1.58 2.25 -21.56
N ASP A 78 -1.29 1.82 -20.34
CA ASP A 78 -0.17 2.32 -19.54
C ASP A 78 1.10 1.48 -19.69
N ALA A 79 1.02 0.31 -20.35
CA ALA A 79 2.16 -0.59 -20.55
C ALA A 79 3.40 0.11 -21.14
N PRO A 80 3.29 0.98 -22.18
CA PRO A 80 4.45 1.71 -22.68
C PRO A 80 5.04 2.71 -21.67
N ALA A 81 4.19 3.32 -20.83
CA ALA A 81 4.63 4.25 -19.78
C ALA A 81 5.27 3.51 -18.60
N LEU A 82 4.76 2.34 -18.24
CA LEU A 82 5.36 1.44 -17.24
C LEU A 82 6.77 1.03 -17.66
N ALA A 83 6.92 0.55 -18.90
CA ALA A 83 8.23 0.16 -19.45
C ALA A 83 9.21 1.35 -19.62
N ALA A 84 8.70 2.58 -19.71
CA ALA A 84 9.52 3.78 -19.80
C ALA A 84 10.05 4.30 -18.46
N ALA A 85 9.50 3.84 -17.33
CA ALA A 85 9.92 4.23 -15.99
C ALA A 85 11.22 3.52 -15.56
N ASP A 86 11.81 3.94 -14.42
CA ASP A 86 12.89 3.17 -13.77
C ASP A 86 12.31 1.98 -13.00
N VAL A 87 11.07 2.09 -12.55
CA VAL A 87 10.30 1.01 -11.93
C VAL A 87 8.85 1.10 -12.41
N GLY A 88 8.43 0.16 -13.25
CA GLY A 88 7.06 -0.02 -13.68
C GLY A 88 6.28 -0.87 -12.69
N ILE A 89 5.09 -0.42 -12.25
CA ILE A 89 4.25 -1.11 -11.28
C ILE A 89 2.85 -1.27 -11.85
N ALA A 90 2.46 -2.51 -12.16
CA ALA A 90 1.12 -2.83 -12.63
C ALA A 90 0.20 -3.16 -11.44
N MET A 91 -1.01 -2.61 -11.46
CA MET A 91 -2.06 -2.85 -10.47
C MET A 91 -3.21 -3.65 -11.07
N GLY A 92 -3.87 -4.48 -10.24
CA GLY A 92 -5.10 -5.14 -10.61
C GLY A 92 -4.98 -6.20 -11.72
N ALA A 93 -3.84 -6.87 -11.83
CA ALA A 93 -3.45 -7.77 -12.91
C ALA A 93 -4.35 -9.02 -13.10
N ARG A 94 -5.64 -8.93 -12.84
CA ARG A 94 -6.61 -9.95 -13.23
C ARG A 94 -6.89 -9.83 -14.73
N GLY A 95 -5.94 -10.28 -15.56
CA GLY A 95 -6.23 -10.57 -16.96
C GLY A 95 -5.56 -9.70 -18.01
N SER A 96 -4.73 -8.72 -17.68
CA SER A 96 -3.97 -7.97 -18.69
C SER A 96 -2.51 -8.43 -18.69
N THR A 97 -2.18 -9.35 -19.61
CA THR A 97 -0.83 -9.85 -19.82
C THR A 97 0.15 -8.73 -20.19
N ALA A 98 -0.28 -7.77 -21.02
CA ALA A 98 0.57 -6.71 -21.52
C ALA A 98 1.11 -5.76 -20.43
N SER A 99 0.28 -5.36 -19.45
CA SER A 99 0.75 -4.52 -18.33
C SER A 99 1.62 -5.30 -17.36
N SER A 100 1.32 -6.59 -17.15
CA SER A 100 2.11 -7.46 -16.29
C SER A 100 3.48 -7.76 -16.90
N GLU A 101 3.57 -7.90 -18.21
CA GLU A 101 4.83 -8.13 -18.92
C GLU A 101 5.70 -6.86 -19.03
N ALA A 102 5.07 -5.68 -19.04
CA ALA A 102 5.77 -4.40 -19.09
C ALA A 102 6.21 -3.85 -17.74
N ALA A 103 5.74 -4.44 -16.64
CA ALA A 103 6.00 -3.97 -15.29
C ALA A 103 7.09 -4.78 -14.58
N ASP A 104 7.92 -4.10 -13.78
CA ASP A 104 8.91 -4.75 -12.90
C ASP A 104 8.25 -5.34 -11.65
N ILE A 105 7.11 -4.77 -11.22
CA ILE A 105 6.35 -5.19 -10.05
C ILE A 105 4.88 -5.32 -10.43
N VAL A 106 4.26 -6.44 -10.04
CA VAL A 106 2.84 -6.68 -10.24
C VAL A 106 2.15 -6.78 -8.87
N LEU A 107 1.23 -5.87 -8.61
CA LEU A 107 0.35 -5.91 -7.45
C LEU A 107 -0.89 -6.74 -7.80
N THR A 108 -0.96 -7.96 -7.28
CA THR A 108 -2.06 -8.91 -7.56
C THR A 108 -3.39 -8.49 -6.92
N ALA A 109 -3.33 -7.68 -5.87
CA ALA A 109 -4.49 -7.06 -5.25
C ALA A 109 -4.65 -5.64 -5.78
N ASP A 110 -5.89 -5.25 -6.06
CA ASP A 110 -6.23 -3.88 -6.45
C ASP A 110 -6.23 -2.95 -5.21
N ARG A 111 -5.05 -2.84 -4.59
CA ARG A 111 -4.82 -2.07 -3.36
C ARG A 111 -3.57 -1.21 -3.50
N LEU A 112 -3.79 0.08 -3.61
CA LEU A 112 -2.73 1.07 -3.74
C LEU A 112 -1.82 1.15 -2.49
N ASP A 113 -2.35 0.85 -1.30
CA ASP A 113 -1.61 0.86 -0.03
C ASP A 113 -0.43 -0.14 -0.01
N ARG A 114 -0.51 -1.22 -0.79
CA ARG A 114 0.58 -2.19 -0.95
C ARG A 114 1.84 -1.60 -1.57
N LEU A 115 1.70 -0.50 -2.30
CA LEU A 115 2.85 0.21 -2.87
C LEU A 115 3.78 0.78 -1.79
N ALA A 116 3.21 1.34 -0.73
CA ALA A 116 4.00 1.83 0.40
C ALA A 116 4.71 0.67 1.13
N ASP A 117 4.04 -0.47 1.31
CA ASP A 117 4.64 -1.67 1.90
C ASP A 117 5.80 -2.19 1.04
N ALA A 118 5.60 -2.29 -0.29
CA ALA A 118 6.64 -2.71 -1.22
C ALA A 118 7.89 -1.82 -1.14
N LYS A 119 7.72 -0.49 -1.05
CA LYS A 119 8.82 0.46 -0.89
C LYS A 119 9.60 0.24 0.40
N LEU A 120 8.91 0.02 1.52
CA LEU A 120 9.54 -0.24 2.83
C LEU A 120 10.31 -1.56 2.83
N ILE A 121 9.71 -2.62 2.27
CA ILE A 121 10.35 -3.94 2.11
C ILE A 121 11.61 -3.81 1.24
N ALA A 122 11.52 -3.16 0.09
CA ALA A 122 12.66 -2.96 -0.81
C ALA A 122 13.82 -2.21 -0.13
N ARG A 123 13.52 -1.13 0.62
CA ARG A 123 14.53 -0.38 1.39
C ARG A 123 15.20 -1.24 2.45
N ARG A 124 14.43 -2.03 3.19
CA ARG A 124 14.95 -2.94 4.22
C ARG A 124 15.85 -4.00 3.60
N SER A 125 15.36 -4.70 2.56
CA SER A 125 16.10 -5.74 1.87
C SER A 125 17.42 -5.21 1.30
N ARG A 126 17.39 -4.03 0.65
CA ARG A 126 18.60 -3.38 0.15
C ARG A 126 19.59 -3.06 1.28
N ARG A 127 19.11 -2.54 2.44
CA ARG A 127 19.98 -2.25 3.59
C ARG A 127 20.65 -3.51 4.09
N ILE A 128 19.92 -4.62 4.25
CA ILE A 128 20.46 -5.91 4.71
C ILE A 128 21.46 -6.45 3.70
N ALA A 129 21.15 -6.42 2.40
CA ALA A 129 22.05 -6.87 1.35
C ALA A 129 23.37 -6.10 1.32
N VAL A 130 23.31 -4.75 1.36
CA VAL A 130 24.51 -3.90 1.41
C VAL A 130 25.32 -4.15 2.68
N GLN A 131 24.66 -4.25 3.82
CA GLN A 131 25.32 -4.55 5.11
C GLN A 131 26.02 -5.90 5.05
N SER A 132 25.36 -6.94 4.52
CA SER A 132 25.96 -8.28 4.39
C SER A 132 27.14 -8.26 3.45
N ALA A 133 27.03 -7.62 2.29
CA ALA A 133 28.12 -7.54 1.32
C ALA A 133 29.35 -6.78 1.88
N VAL A 134 29.12 -5.61 2.48
CA VAL A 134 30.22 -4.79 3.04
C VAL A 134 30.89 -5.51 4.22
N ALA A 135 30.10 -6.11 5.11
CA ALA A 135 30.65 -6.87 6.24
C ALA A 135 31.45 -8.09 5.79
N GLY A 136 30.89 -8.89 4.85
CA GLY A 136 31.55 -10.06 4.31
C GLY A 136 32.86 -9.72 3.60
N MET A 137 32.82 -8.76 2.68
CA MET A 137 34.04 -8.30 1.99
C MET A 137 35.09 -7.74 2.95
N GLY A 138 34.66 -6.92 3.94
CA GLY A 138 35.58 -6.35 4.93
C GLY A 138 36.25 -7.42 5.77
N LEU A 139 35.51 -8.42 6.26
CA LEU A 139 36.06 -9.53 7.03
C LEU A 139 37.02 -10.40 6.18
N SER A 140 36.64 -10.67 4.90
CA SER A 140 37.50 -11.44 3.99
C SER A 140 38.80 -10.69 3.66
N LEU A 141 38.76 -9.37 3.47
CA LEU A 141 39.97 -8.56 3.25
C LEU A 141 40.85 -8.52 4.47
N LEU A 142 40.30 -8.45 5.68
CA LEU A 142 41.08 -8.56 6.93
C LEU A 142 41.76 -9.94 7.06
N ALA A 143 40.99 -11.02 6.80
CA ALA A 143 41.52 -12.37 6.83
C ALA A 143 42.67 -12.57 5.82
N MET A 144 42.54 -12.02 4.61
CA MET A 144 43.58 -11.99 3.59
C MET A 144 44.85 -11.23 4.08
N GLY A 145 44.67 -10.08 4.74
CA GLY A 145 45.79 -9.34 5.33
C GLY A 145 46.57 -10.15 6.37
N PHE A 146 45.89 -10.87 7.26
CA PHE A 146 46.51 -11.76 8.23
C PHE A 146 47.20 -12.93 7.56
N ALA A 147 46.62 -13.52 6.53
CA ALA A 147 47.21 -14.60 5.76
C ALA A 147 48.50 -14.13 5.03
N ALA A 148 48.47 -12.96 4.41
CA ALA A 148 49.63 -12.37 3.74
C ALA A 148 50.77 -12.05 4.70
N ALA A 149 50.45 -11.70 5.94
CA ALA A 149 51.45 -11.51 7.01
C ALA A 149 51.98 -12.81 7.61
N GLY A 150 51.55 -13.99 7.12
CA GLY A 150 51.95 -15.30 7.63
C GLY A 150 51.34 -15.70 8.98
N LEU A 151 50.34 -14.91 9.45
CA LEU A 151 49.67 -15.13 10.74
C LEU A 151 48.53 -16.12 10.68
N LEU A 152 48.07 -16.47 9.48
CA LEU A 152 46.92 -17.35 9.28
C LEU A 152 47.31 -18.55 8.40
N PRO A 153 47.40 -19.78 8.96
CA PRO A 153 47.65 -20.98 8.18
C PRO A 153 46.53 -21.25 7.18
N PRO A 154 46.82 -21.87 6.01
CA PRO A 154 45.81 -22.07 4.95
C PRO A 154 44.54 -22.78 5.41
N ALA A 155 44.67 -23.85 6.22
CA ALA A 155 43.53 -24.60 6.74
C ALA A 155 42.65 -23.75 7.67
N ALA A 156 43.26 -22.96 8.55
CA ALA A 156 42.51 -22.05 9.43
C ALA A 156 41.84 -20.91 8.63
N GLY A 157 42.54 -20.43 7.58
CA GLY A 157 41.96 -19.42 6.66
C GLY A 157 40.74 -19.93 5.92
N ALA A 158 40.75 -21.17 5.46
CA ALA A 158 39.61 -21.80 4.80
C ALA A 158 38.39 -21.93 5.77
N LEU A 159 38.62 -22.40 6.98
CA LEU A 159 37.56 -22.52 8.00
C LEU A 159 36.98 -21.13 8.40
N LEU A 160 37.85 -20.14 8.52
CA LEU A 160 37.43 -18.76 8.81
C LEU A 160 36.56 -18.22 7.68
N GLN A 161 36.92 -18.47 6.41
CA GLN A 161 36.12 -18.02 5.26
C GLN A 161 34.73 -18.68 5.24
N GLU A 162 34.65 -19.99 5.47
CA GLU A 162 33.35 -20.68 5.60
C GLU A 162 32.48 -20.09 6.73
N GLY A 163 33.11 -19.74 7.86
CA GLY A 163 32.43 -19.05 8.96
C GLY A 163 31.89 -17.67 8.58
N ILE A 164 32.66 -16.90 7.82
CA ILE A 164 32.26 -15.60 7.31
C ILE A 164 31.06 -15.76 6.34
N ASP A 165 31.14 -16.70 5.41
CA ASP A 165 30.12 -16.95 4.42
C ASP A 165 28.79 -17.38 5.09
N LEU A 166 28.89 -18.29 6.07
CA LEU A 166 27.72 -18.69 6.86
C LEU A 166 27.09 -17.50 7.61
N ALA A 167 27.90 -16.67 8.24
CA ALA A 167 27.42 -15.48 8.96
C ALA A 167 26.74 -14.48 8.02
N VAL A 168 27.28 -14.26 6.83
CA VAL A 168 26.70 -13.40 5.78
C VAL A 168 25.35 -13.94 5.31
N ILE A 169 25.27 -15.26 5.06
CA ILE A 169 24.02 -15.92 4.67
C ILE A 169 22.96 -15.79 5.77
N LEU A 170 23.31 -16.09 7.02
CA LEU A 170 22.40 -15.96 8.16
C LEU A 170 21.92 -14.52 8.35
N ASN A 171 22.79 -13.53 8.16
CA ASN A 171 22.39 -12.13 8.18
C ASN A 171 21.44 -11.79 7.03
N ALA A 172 21.69 -12.30 5.82
CA ALA A 172 20.84 -12.08 4.66
C ALA A 172 19.42 -12.67 4.85
N LEU A 173 19.31 -13.83 5.53
CA LEU A 173 18.01 -14.43 5.87
C LEU A 173 17.12 -13.55 6.75
N ARG A 174 17.67 -12.54 7.41
CA ARG A 174 16.86 -11.53 8.12
C ARG A 174 15.94 -10.72 7.18
N ALA A 175 16.25 -10.67 5.89
CA ALA A 175 15.38 -10.04 4.89
C ALA A 175 14.06 -10.80 4.72
N LEU A 176 14.05 -12.12 4.94
CA LEU A 176 12.87 -12.98 4.87
C LEU A 176 11.93 -12.82 6.09
N ARG A 177 12.43 -12.28 7.20
CA ARG A 177 11.57 -11.96 8.32
C ARG A 177 10.70 -10.78 7.93
N THR A 178 9.46 -11.05 7.64
CA THR A 178 8.40 -10.06 7.51
C THR A 178 8.07 -9.55 8.91
N ASP A 179 8.82 -8.54 9.38
CA ASP A 179 8.25 -7.63 10.34
C ASP A 179 7.27 -6.78 9.51
N SER A 180 6.08 -7.30 9.26
CA SER A 180 4.97 -6.39 9.01
C SER A 180 4.97 -5.46 10.22
N PRO A 181 5.09 -4.15 10.05
CA PRO A 181 4.69 -3.24 11.11
C PRO A 181 3.17 -3.36 11.20
N THR A 182 2.68 -4.42 11.81
CA THR A 182 1.41 -4.36 12.50
C THR A 182 1.69 -3.30 13.56
N PRO A 183 1.08 -2.11 13.45
CA PRO A 183 1.20 -1.13 14.52
C PRO A 183 0.82 -1.87 15.78
N ALA A 184 1.70 -1.87 16.78
CA ALA A 184 1.41 -2.49 18.04
C ALA A 184 0.24 -1.70 18.65
N LEU A 185 -0.94 -2.22 18.44
CA LEU A 185 -2.13 -1.69 19.09
C LEU A 185 -1.97 -1.89 20.59
N SER A 186 -2.37 -0.91 21.37
CA SER A 186 -2.51 -1.10 22.82
C SER A 186 -3.51 -2.24 23.07
N ARG A 187 -3.40 -2.91 24.21
CA ARG A 187 -4.35 -3.97 24.58
C ARG A 187 -5.80 -3.48 24.57
N ASP A 188 -6.00 -2.22 24.94
CA ASP A 188 -7.32 -1.58 24.93
C ASP A 188 -7.82 -1.33 23.49
N ALA A 189 -6.95 -0.86 22.61
CA ALA A 189 -7.28 -0.69 21.20
C ALA A 189 -7.58 -2.04 20.51
N GLU A 190 -6.83 -3.11 20.82
CA GLU A 190 -7.14 -4.45 20.31
C GLU A 190 -8.48 -5.00 20.85
N ALA A 191 -8.77 -4.75 22.11
CA ALA A 191 -10.06 -5.16 22.70
C ALA A 191 -11.22 -4.40 22.03
N MET A 192 -11.04 -3.10 21.78
CA MET A 192 -12.00 -2.25 21.07
C MET A 192 -12.24 -2.73 19.64
N VAL A 193 -11.18 -2.99 18.86
CA VAL A 193 -11.29 -3.54 17.51
C VAL A 193 -12.06 -4.86 17.50
N ARG A 194 -11.77 -5.77 18.44
CA ARG A 194 -12.49 -7.05 18.53
C ARG A 194 -13.96 -6.85 18.88
N ARG A 195 -14.28 -5.89 19.76
CA ARG A 195 -15.66 -5.57 20.12
C ARG A 195 -16.42 -5.06 18.91
N PHE A 196 -15.93 -4.03 18.21
CA PHE A 196 -16.59 -3.45 17.03
C PHE A 196 -16.70 -4.45 15.88
N ALA A 197 -15.67 -5.29 15.64
CA ALA A 197 -15.75 -6.36 14.65
C ALA A 197 -16.89 -7.35 14.98
N GLY A 198 -17.06 -7.73 16.22
CA GLY A 198 -18.16 -8.59 16.66
C GLY A 198 -19.55 -7.92 16.56
N GLU A 199 -19.63 -6.59 16.73
CA GLU A 199 -20.85 -5.82 16.51
C GLU A 199 -21.20 -5.75 15.01
N HIS A 200 -20.23 -5.52 14.15
CA HIS A 200 -20.43 -5.57 12.69
C HIS A 200 -20.94 -6.93 12.18
N ASP A 201 -20.39 -8.03 12.71
CA ASP A 201 -20.87 -9.36 12.32
C ASP A 201 -22.34 -9.60 12.70
N ARG A 202 -22.79 -9.07 13.84
CA ARG A 202 -24.20 -9.14 14.24
C ARG A 202 -25.11 -8.25 13.39
N MET A 203 -24.66 -7.03 13.08
CA MET A 203 -25.46 -6.10 12.25
C MET A 203 -25.55 -6.51 10.79
N ARG A 204 -24.66 -7.40 10.31
CA ARG A 204 -24.66 -7.82 8.89
C ARG A 204 -25.97 -8.45 8.46
N ASP A 205 -26.59 -9.24 9.33
CA ASP A 205 -27.88 -9.87 9.03
C ASP A 205 -29.01 -8.82 9.07
N ASP A 206 -28.96 -7.87 10.00
CA ASP A 206 -29.94 -6.81 10.14
C ASP A 206 -29.90 -5.79 8.98
N LEU A 207 -28.75 -5.58 8.35
CA LEU A 207 -28.62 -4.78 7.13
C LEU A 207 -29.48 -5.30 5.96
N SER A 208 -29.88 -6.56 5.98
CA SER A 208 -30.82 -7.12 4.98
C SER A 208 -32.17 -6.42 5.01
N ILE A 209 -32.63 -5.95 6.17
CA ILE A 209 -33.89 -5.22 6.34
C ILE A 209 -33.92 -3.95 5.47
N LEU A 210 -32.83 -3.21 5.42
CA LEU A 210 -32.72 -2.01 4.58
C LEU A 210 -32.81 -2.34 3.09
N ARG A 211 -32.17 -3.41 2.68
CA ARG A 211 -32.20 -3.90 1.29
C ARG A 211 -33.60 -4.36 0.89
N ASP A 212 -34.24 -5.16 1.75
CA ASP A 212 -35.58 -5.69 1.51
C ASP A 212 -36.61 -4.57 1.44
N THR A 213 -36.51 -3.57 2.34
CA THR A 213 -37.36 -2.37 2.31
C THR A 213 -37.18 -1.58 1.01
N ALA A 214 -35.94 -1.34 0.58
CA ALA A 214 -35.63 -0.65 -0.67
C ALA A 214 -36.18 -1.41 -1.89
N GLN A 215 -36.09 -2.73 -1.90
CA GLN A 215 -36.59 -3.60 -2.96
C GLN A 215 -38.12 -3.59 -3.04
N GLN A 216 -38.81 -3.62 -1.89
CA GLN A 216 -40.28 -3.54 -1.83
C GLN A 216 -40.78 -2.17 -2.33
N ILE A 217 -40.11 -1.07 -1.96
CA ILE A 217 -40.40 0.26 -2.48
C ILE A 217 -40.25 0.30 -4.00
N SER A 218 -39.15 -0.26 -4.51
CA SER A 218 -38.85 -0.28 -5.95
C SER A 218 -39.85 -1.14 -6.73
N ALA A 219 -40.38 -2.20 -6.13
CA ALA A 219 -41.42 -3.07 -6.72
C ALA A 219 -42.85 -2.47 -6.64
N GLY A 220 -43.04 -1.33 -5.98
CA GLY A 220 -44.34 -0.69 -5.79
C GLY A 220 -45.23 -1.35 -4.73
N ASP A 221 -44.70 -2.27 -3.92
CA ASP A 221 -45.43 -2.86 -2.80
C ASP A 221 -45.48 -1.89 -1.61
N ARG A 222 -46.39 -0.99 -1.63
CA ARG A 222 -46.61 0.02 -0.56
C ARG A 222 -46.96 -0.62 0.79
N THR A 223 -47.69 -1.71 0.81
CA THR A 223 -48.13 -2.36 2.05
C THR A 223 -47.01 -3.13 2.70
N GLY A 224 -46.19 -3.81 1.92
CA GLY A 224 -44.98 -4.47 2.37
C GLY A 224 -43.95 -3.44 2.86
N ALA A 225 -43.66 -2.42 2.05
CA ALA A 225 -42.70 -1.38 2.36
C ALA A 225 -43.03 -0.62 3.66
N LEU A 226 -44.31 -0.30 3.94
CA LEU A 226 -44.70 0.36 5.19
C LEU A 226 -44.44 -0.50 6.43
N ARG A 227 -44.56 -1.81 6.35
CA ARG A 227 -44.27 -2.73 7.46
C ARG A 227 -42.78 -2.83 7.76
N THR A 228 -41.97 -2.87 6.72
CA THR A 228 -40.49 -2.98 6.89
C THR A 228 -39.83 -1.65 7.13
N LEU A 229 -40.45 -0.53 6.72
CA LEU A 229 -39.91 0.83 6.88
C LEU A 229 -39.74 1.19 8.38
N GLN A 230 -40.71 0.80 9.22
CA GLN A 230 -40.63 1.05 10.65
C GLN A 230 -39.47 0.27 11.28
N SER A 231 -39.31 -1.00 10.94
CA SER A 231 -38.17 -1.81 11.40
C SER A 231 -36.84 -1.29 10.87
N ALA A 232 -36.80 -0.77 9.65
CA ALA A 232 -35.62 -0.14 9.09
C ALA A 232 -35.27 1.19 9.80
N ASP A 233 -36.26 2.01 10.14
CA ASP A 233 -36.07 3.24 10.92
C ASP A 233 -35.57 2.95 12.32
N ASP A 234 -36.15 1.96 13.01
CA ASP A 234 -35.75 1.52 14.34
C ASP A 234 -34.29 0.98 14.28
N PHE A 235 -33.94 0.17 13.28
CA PHE A 235 -32.57 -0.32 13.12
C PHE A 235 -31.56 0.81 12.89
N LEU A 236 -31.92 1.79 12.04
CA LEU A 236 -31.06 2.94 11.79
C LEU A 236 -30.83 3.76 13.06
N ARG A 237 -31.91 4.10 13.81
CA ARG A 237 -31.83 4.97 14.97
C ARG A 237 -31.23 4.31 16.18
N ASP A 238 -31.62 3.06 16.44
CA ASP A 238 -31.30 2.40 17.72
C ASP A 238 -30.04 1.54 17.62
N THR A 239 -29.59 1.20 16.42
CA THR A 239 -28.45 0.30 16.21
C THR A 239 -27.34 0.94 15.37
N LEU A 240 -27.64 1.37 14.14
CA LEU A 240 -26.58 1.78 13.20
C LEU A 240 -25.99 3.14 13.56
N LEU A 241 -26.82 4.17 13.75
CA LEU A 241 -26.32 5.52 14.07
C LEU A 241 -25.55 5.59 15.41
N PRO A 242 -26.02 4.97 16.51
CA PRO A 242 -25.22 4.92 17.74
C PRO A 242 -23.92 4.16 17.59
N HIS A 243 -23.88 3.13 16.73
CA HIS A 243 -22.66 2.39 16.46
C HIS A 243 -21.63 3.23 15.68
N GLU A 244 -22.06 3.94 14.63
CA GLU A 244 -21.20 4.86 13.89
C GLU A 244 -20.65 5.98 14.79
N ASP A 245 -21.51 6.57 15.64
CA ASP A 245 -21.10 7.62 16.59
C ASP A 245 -20.07 7.08 17.61
N ALA A 246 -20.22 5.83 18.05
CA ALA A 246 -19.25 5.17 18.90
C ALA A 246 -17.92 4.84 18.18
N GLU A 247 -17.94 4.52 16.88
CA GLU A 247 -16.73 4.36 16.09
C GLU A 247 -15.98 5.68 15.93
N ASP A 248 -16.68 6.75 15.60
CA ASP A 248 -16.12 8.09 15.41
C ASP A 248 -15.54 8.65 16.70
N SER A 249 -16.24 8.45 17.83
CA SER A 249 -15.85 9.02 19.13
C SER A 249 -14.82 8.20 19.90
N ALA A 250 -14.74 6.89 19.68
CA ALA A 250 -13.89 6.01 20.48
C ALA A 250 -12.91 5.17 19.65
N LEU A 251 -13.37 4.47 18.60
CA LEU A 251 -12.53 3.54 17.84
C LEU A 251 -11.50 4.27 16.98
N TYR A 252 -11.95 5.23 16.15
CA TYR A 252 -11.04 5.92 15.23
C TYR A 252 -9.98 6.76 15.95
N PRO A 253 -10.28 7.51 17.03
CA PRO A 253 -9.26 8.19 17.82
C PRO A 253 -8.24 7.22 18.44
N ALA A 254 -8.69 6.07 18.96
CA ALA A 254 -7.79 5.06 19.54
C ALA A 254 -6.84 4.44 18.50
N LEU A 255 -7.25 4.38 17.22
CA LEU A 255 -6.49 3.85 16.11
C LEU A 255 -5.65 4.90 15.38
N ALA A 256 -5.95 6.19 15.54
CA ALA A 256 -5.31 7.28 14.81
C ALA A 256 -3.79 7.30 15.03
N GLY A 257 -3.31 7.21 16.27
CA GLY A 257 -1.90 7.16 16.61
C GLY A 257 -1.19 5.93 16.03
N PRO A 258 -1.63 4.70 16.34
CA PRO A 258 -1.03 3.47 15.83
C PRO A 258 -1.07 3.36 14.29
N LEU A 259 -2.10 3.89 13.65
CA LEU A 259 -2.25 3.83 12.19
C LEU A 259 -1.61 5.01 11.45
N GLY A 260 -1.03 5.96 12.18
CA GLY A 260 -0.31 7.11 11.62
C GLY A 260 -1.23 8.14 10.97
N SER A 261 -2.41 8.36 11.52
CA SER A 261 -3.27 9.47 11.14
C SER A 261 -2.78 10.76 11.81
N PRO A 262 -2.65 11.90 11.09
CA PRO A 262 -2.09 13.14 11.65
C PRO A 262 -3.08 13.98 12.46
N GLU A 263 -4.32 13.53 12.65
CA GLU A 263 -5.34 14.23 13.43
C GLU A 263 -5.59 13.48 14.74
N ALA A 264 -4.79 13.80 15.74
CA ALA A 264 -5.07 13.67 17.16
C ALA A 264 -4.73 14.99 17.82
#